data_351dee58c82aa72c54339e5c370f39e9
#
_entry.id   351dee58c82aa72c54339e5c370f39e9
#
_cell.length_a   1.000
_cell.length_b   1.000
_cell.length_c   1.000
_cell.angle_alpha   90.00
_cell.angle_beta   90.00
_cell.angle_gamma   90.00
#
_symmetry.space_group_name_H-M   'P 1'
#
loop_
_entity.id
_entity.type
_entity.pdbx_description
1 polymer ?
#
loop_
_entity_poly.entity_id
_entity_poly.type
_entity_poly.pdbx_seq_one_letter_code
_entity_poly.pdbx_strand_id
1 'polypeptide(L)'
;MIKKKMILTAILFTLCSNLQAQADLNRSDVIKLIAIATKPLNLSGVNLSSVDLRRLDLSGSNLSGGNLNNLNLSGANLSRANLSGANLRGANLSGANLNNLNLSGADLTGANLSGADLSGANLIEADLSGANLSGANLSGANLSGADLSLANLTNVIGYPKK
;
A
#
# COMPACT_ATOMS: atom_id res chain seq x y z
N MET A 1 12.05 -9.58 30.73
CA MET A 1 11.15 -9.12 29.66
C MET A 1 11.68 -7.89 28.91
N ILE A 2 12.29 -6.91 29.60
CA ILE A 2 12.81 -5.66 29.01
C ILE A 2 13.98 -5.90 28.03
N LYS A 3 14.93 -6.81 28.34
CA LYS A 3 16.09 -7.11 27.47
C LYS A 3 15.69 -7.72 26.11
N LYS A 4 14.64 -8.54 26.04
CA LYS A 4 14.12 -9.08 24.75
C LYS A 4 13.51 -7.98 23.87
N LYS A 5 12.81 -7.00 24.47
CA LYS A 5 12.26 -5.83 23.75
C LYS A 5 13.37 -4.94 23.17
N MET A 6 14.44 -4.68 23.93
CA MET A 6 15.55 -3.83 23.46
C MET A 6 16.36 -4.50 22.34
N ILE A 7 16.61 -5.81 22.41
CA ILE A 7 17.30 -6.55 21.36
C ILE A 7 16.43 -6.57 20.07
N LEU A 8 15.13 -6.73 20.23
CA LEU A 8 14.19 -6.74 19.10
C LEU A 8 14.11 -5.38 18.40
N THR A 9 14.11 -4.28 19.19
CA THR A 9 14.12 -2.90 18.63
C THR A 9 15.47 -2.60 17.95
N ALA A 10 16.58 -3.09 18.47
CA ALA A 10 17.90 -2.95 17.84
C ALA A 10 18.01 -3.78 16.56
N ILE A 11 17.44 -4.99 16.51
CA ILE A 11 17.39 -5.82 15.29
C ILE A 11 16.47 -5.17 14.26
N LEU A 12 15.33 -4.60 14.66
CA LEU A 12 14.45 -3.85 13.75
C LEU A 12 15.12 -2.59 13.21
N PHE A 13 15.86 -1.87 14.07
CA PHE A 13 16.57 -0.64 13.67
C PHE A 13 17.76 -0.95 12.75
N THR A 14 18.54 -2.01 13.03
CA THR A 14 19.63 -2.47 12.16
C THR A 14 19.10 -3.10 10.87
N LEU A 15 17.97 -3.80 10.87
CA LEU A 15 17.30 -4.26 9.66
C LEU A 15 16.77 -3.07 8.84
N CYS A 16 16.14 -2.05 9.44
CA CYS A 16 15.71 -0.85 8.72
C CYS A 16 16.89 -0.01 8.19
N SER A 17 17.96 0.16 8.94
CA SER A 17 19.13 0.94 8.48
C SER A 17 20.00 0.20 7.45
N ASN A 18 20.04 -1.15 7.48
CA ASN A 18 20.70 -1.96 6.47
C ASN A 18 19.79 -2.29 5.27
N LEU A 19 18.47 -2.15 5.38
CA LEU A 19 17.52 -2.35 4.30
C LEU A 19 17.57 -1.26 3.21
N GLN A 20 18.11 -0.09 3.51
CA GLN A 20 18.44 0.91 2.49
C GLN A 20 19.63 0.51 1.61
N ALA A 21 20.39 -0.52 1.99
CA ALA A 21 21.63 -0.87 1.29
C ALA A 21 21.55 -2.13 0.43
N GLN A 22 20.70 -3.14 0.68
CA GLN A 22 20.66 -4.37 -0.15
C GLN A 22 19.94 -5.57 0.51
N ALA A 23 18.62 -5.65 0.47
CA ALA A 23 17.98 -6.98 0.41
C ALA A 23 16.52 -6.81 0.04
N ASP A 24 16.09 -7.44 -1.02
CA ASP A 24 14.69 -7.67 -1.30
C ASP A 24 14.10 -8.53 -0.18
N LEU A 25 13.18 -7.96 0.61
CA LEU A 25 12.45 -8.74 1.60
C LEU A 25 11.57 -9.76 0.89
N ASN A 26 11.65 -11.00 1.32
CA ASN A 26 10.70 -12.01 0.86
C ASN A 26 9.45 -12.05 1.76
N ARG A 27 8.42 -12.78 1.31
CA ARG A 27 7.16 -12.89 2.06
C ARG A 27 7.36 -13.38 3.50
N SER A 28 8.27 -14.35 3.71
CA SER A 28 8.52 -14.92 5.05
C SER A 28 9.10 -13.87 6.00
N ASP A 29 9.96 -12.98 5.50
CA ASP A 29 10.55 -11.91 6.30
C ASP A 29 9.49 -10.87 6.70
N VAL A 30 8.60 -10.49 5.77
CA VAL A 30 7.48 -9.58 6.07
C VAL A 30 6.54 -10.21 7.11
N ILE A 31 6.20 -11.48 6.98
CA ILE A 31 5.36 -12.18 7.96
C ILE A 31 6.02 -12.20 9.34
N LYS A 32 7.32 -12.47 9.42
CA LYS A 32 8.07 -12.41 10.69
C LYS A 32 8.05 -11.02 11.29
N LEU A 33 8.25 -9.97 10.47
CA LEU A 33 8.17 -8.58 10.91
C LEU A 33 6.78 -8.25 11.47
N ILE A 34 5.71 -8.66 10.79
CA ILE A 34 4.33 -8.48 11.27
C ILE A 34 4.09 -9.21 12.59
N ALA A 35 4.63 -10.43 12.74
CA ALA A 35 4.42 -11.25 13.94
C ALA A 35 5.16 -10.71 15.19
N ILE A 36 6.29 -10.03 15.01
CA ILE A 36 7.12 -9.52 16.10
C ILE A 36 6.96 -8.03 16.37
N ALA A 37 6.49 -7.26 15.40
CA ALA A 37 6.32 -5.81 15.57
C ALA A 37 5.06 -5.50 16.37
N THR A 38 5.19 -4.56 17.29
CA THR A 38 4.04 -3.80 17.75
C THR A 38 3.67 -2.86 16.58
N LYS A 39 2.53 -3.12 15.91
CA LYS A 39 2.03 -2.23 14.84
C LYS A 39 1.99 -0.76 15.30
N PRO A 40 2.20 0.19 14.39
CA PRO A 40 2.38 0.07 12.94
C PRO A 40 3.84 -0.23 12.53
N LEU A 41 4.01 -0.97 11.40
CA LEU A 41 5.32 -1.22 10.81
C LEU A 41 5.84 0.02 10.08
N ASN A 42 7.15 0.29 10.19
CA ASN A 42 7.80 1.26 9.33
C ASN A 42 8.60 0.53 8.23
N LEU A 43 8.09 0.60 7.00
CA LEU A 43 8.67 0.02 5.79
C LEU A 43 8.87 1.11 4.73
N SER A 44 9.08 2.37 5.14
CA SER A 44 9.27 3.49 4.21
C SER A 44 10.52 3.28 3.34
N GLY A 45 10.39 3.56 2.05
CA GLY A 45 11.47 3.42 1.07
C GLY A 45 11.90 1.97 0.77
N VAL A 46 11.24 0.95 1.34
CA VAL A 46 11.62 -0.46 1.15
C VAL A 46 11.25 -0.93 -0.25
N ASN A 47 12.12 -1.76 -0.86
CA ASN A 47 11.78 -2.49 -2.06
C ASN A 47 11.06 -3.80 -1.71
N LEU A 48 9.77 -3.87 -2.05
CA LEU A 48 8.93 -5.06 -1.90
C LEU A 48 8.45 -5.59 -3.25
N SER A 49 9.04 -5.13 -4.35
CA SER A 49 8.64 -5.57 -5.69
C SER A 49 8.70 -7.09 -5.80
N SER A 50 7.68 -7.67 -6.41
CA SER A 50 7.57 -9.13 -6.59
C SER A 50 7.33 -9.96 -5.32
N VAL A 51 7.15 -9.34 -4.15
CA VAL A 51 6.79 -10.07 -2.92
C VAL A 51 5.29 -10.34 -2.89
N ASP A 52 4.89 -11.54 -2.53
CA ASP A 52 3.47 -11.87 -2.35
C ASP A 52 3.00 -11.46 -0.95
N LEU A 53 2.20 -10.39 -0.85
CA LEU A 53 1.65 -9.88 0.40
C LEU A 53 0.13 -10.03 0.48
N ARG A 54 -0.44 -10.95 -0.30
CA ARG A 54 -1.89 -11.23 -0.31
C ARG A 54 -2.43 -11.50 1.08
N ARG A 55 -3.58 -10.88 1.39
CA ARG A 55 -4.37 -11.08 2.61
C ARG A 55 -3.62 -10.78 3.91
N LEU A 56 -2.47 -10.10 3.85
CA LEU A 56 -1.77 -9.68 5.06
C LEU A 56 -2.42 -8.44 5.68
N ASP A 57 -2.28 -8.32 6.99
CA ASP A 57 -2.72 -7.14 7.72
C ASP A 57 -1.54 -6.17 7.90
N LEU A 58 -1.51 -5.15 7.07
CA LEU A 58 -0.55 -4.04 7.05
C LEU A 58 -1.19 -2.72 7.49
N SER A 59 -2.33 -2.81 8.21
CA SER A 59 -3.08 -1.63 8.63
C SER A 59 -2.21 -0.66 9.45
N GLY A 60 -2.33 0.65 9.16
CA GLY A 60 -1.60 1.72 9.81
C GLY A 60 -0.09 1.73 9.51
N SER A 61 0.45 0.82 8.70
CA SER A 61 1.88 0.75 8.41
C SER A 61 2.34 1.92 7.53
N ASN A 62 3.60 2.31 7.67
CA ASN A 62 4.24 3.30 6.81
C ASN A 62 5.01 2.60 5.68
N LEU A 63 4.57 2.77 4.46
CA LEU A 63 5.15 2.25 3.21
C LEU A 63 5.48 3.40 2.24
N SER A 64 5.58 4.64 2.75
CA SER A 64 5.80 5.83 1.94
C SER A 64 7.09 5.73 1.12
N GLY A 65 7.05 6.16 -0.13
CA GLY A 65 8.17 6.13 -1.06
C GLY A 65 8.70 4.73 -1.39
N GLY A 66 8.02 3.67 -0.96
CA GLY A 66 8.43 2.29 -1.22
C GLY A 66 8.29 1.89 -2.69
N ASN A 67 9.13 0.95 -3.14
CA ASN A 67 8.95 0.32 -4.43
C ASN A 67 8.09 -0.94 -4.29
N LEU A 68 6.84 -0.84 -4.73
CA LEU A 68 5.79 -1.85 -4.64
C LEU A 68 5.28 -2.25 -6.04
N ASN A 69 6.10 -2.02 -7.08
CA ASN A 69 5.68 -2.30 -8.45
C ASN A 69 5.40 -3.80 -8.65
N ASN A 70 4.36 -4.11 -9.40
CA ASN A 70 3.89 -5.47 -9.68
C ASN A 70 3.62 -6.33 -8.43
N LEU A 71 3.48 -5.70 -7.26
CA LEU A 71 3.24 -6.38 -5.99
C LEU A 71 1.84 -6.99 -5.94
N ASN A 72 1.72 -8.18 -5.40
CA ASN A 72 0.41 -8.78 -5.14
C ASN A 72 -0.05 -8.49 -3.72
N LEU A 73 -1.01 -7.56 -3.59
CA LEU A 73 -1.67 -7.13 -2.35
C LEU A 73 -3.16 -7.48 -2.35
N SER A 74 -3.59 -8.41 -3.21
CA SER A 74 -5.01 -8.75 -3.31
C SER A 74 -5.59 -9.20 -1.96
N GLY A 75 -6.71 -8.60 -1.57
CA GLY A 75 -7.38 -8.85 -0.30
C GLY A 75 -6.58 -8.45 0.95
N ALA A 76 -5.47 -7.72 0.83
CA ALA A 76 -4.71 -7.21 1.98
C ALA A 76 -5.49 -6.12 2.72
N ASN A 77 -5.22 -6.00 4.02
CA ASN A 77 -5.71 -4.88 4.83
C ASN A 77 -4.61 -3.81 4.94
N LEU A 78 -4.80 -2.70 4.26
CA LEU A 78 -3.94 -1.51 4.27
C LEU A 78 -4.66 -0.28 4.86
N SER A 79 -5.76 -0.51 5.58
CA SER A 79 -6.53 0.59 6.15
C SER A 79 -5.65 1.50 7.00
N ARG A 80 -5.79 2.83 6.80
CA ARG A 80 -5.02 3.87 7.50
C ARG A 80 -3.50 3.79 7.31
N ALA A 81 -3.00 2.99 6.36
CA ALA A 81 -1.58 2.96 6.04
C ALA A 81 -1.15 4.25 5.33
N ASN A 82 0.15 4.50 5.29
CA ASN A 82 0.74 5.58 4.51
C ASN A 82 1.54 5.01 3.34
N LEU A 83 1.06 5.23 2.11
CA LEU A 83 1.73 4.89 0.85
C LEU A 83 2.01 6.16 0.01
N SER A 84 2.13 7.32 0.64
CA SER A 84 2.43 8.56 -0.10
C SER A 84 3.72 8.42 -0.91
N GLY A 85 3.67 8.83 -2.18
CA GLY A 85 4.79 8.75 -3.10
C GLY A 85 5.29 7.34 -3.42
N ALA A 86 4.57 6.28 -3.04
CA ALA A 86 4.97 4.91 -3.34
C ALA A 86 4.79 4.58 -4.83
N ASN A 87 5.67 3.71 -5.36
CA ASN A 87 5.52 3.15 -6.71
C ASN A 87 4.70 1.86 -6.65
N LEU A 88 3.45 1.92 -7.11
CA LEU A 88 2.48 0.81 -7.17
C LEU A 88 2.14 0.43 -8.62
N ARG A 89 2.99 0.77 -9.59
CA ARG A 89 2.75 0.46 -11.01
C ARG A 89 2.46 -1.02 -11.21
N GLY A 90 1.34 -1.32 -11.87
CA GLY A 90 0.93 -2.70 -12.15
C GLY A 90 0.64 -3.55 -10.92
N ALA A 91 0.59 -2.99 -9.70
CA ALA A 91 0.28 -3.74 -8.50
C ALA A 91 -1.14 -4.31 -8.52
N ASN A 92 -1.33 -5.47 -7.92
CA ASN A 92 -2.65 -6.07 -7.75
C ASN A 92 -3.19 -5.77 -6.34
N LEU A 93 -4.15 -4.86 -6.25
CA LEU A 93 -4.85 -4.43 -5.04
C LEU A 93 -6.32 -4.87 -5.05
N SER A 94 -6.67 -5.85 -5.88
CA SER A 94 -8.07 -6.28 -6.03
C SER A 94 -8.67 -6.74 -4.71
N GLY A 95 -9.86 -6.22 -4.37
CA GLY A 95 -10.57 -6.54 -3.12
C GLY A 95 -9.82 -6.14 -1.85
N ALA A 96 -8.77 -5.33 -1.92
CA ALA A 96 -8.05 -4.87 -0.74
C ALA A 96 -8.87 -3.85 0.06
N ASN A 97 -8.67 -3.84 1.38
CA ASN A 97 -9.18 -2.79 2.24
C ASN A 97 -8.18 -1.64 2.30
N LEU A 98 -8.52 -0.52 1.63
CA LEU A 98 -7.71 0.69 1.50
C LEU A 98 -8.40 1.90 2.16
N ASN A 99 -9.32 1.68 3.10
CA ASN A 99 -10.07 2.78 3.67
C ASN A 99 -9.17 3.73 4.48
N ASN A 100 -9.41 5.04 4.32
CA ASN A 100 -8.63 6.09 4.96
C ASN A 100 -7.11 6.00 4.74
N LEU A 101 -6.67 5.33 3.66
CA LEU A 101 -5.28 5.19 3.26
C LEU A 101 -4.74 6.51 2.68
N ASN A 102 -3.47 6.81 2.91
CA ASN A 102 -2.80 7.92 2.23
C ASN A 102 -2.03 7.42 1.00
N LEU A 103 -2.48 7.79 -0.18
CA LEU A 103 -1.86 7.52 -1.50
C LEU A 103 -1.46 8.81 -2.22
N SER A 104 -1.30 9.93 -1.49
CA SER A 104 -0.97 11.20 -2.15
C SER A 104 0.34 11.09 -2.93
N GLY A 105 0.33 11.53 -4.19
CA GLY A 105 1.46 11.45 -5.11
C GLY A 105 1.95 10.05 -5.45
N ALA A 106 1.20 8.98 -5.13
CA ALA A 106 1.58 7.62 -5.47
C ALA A 106 1.38 7.33 -6.97
N ASP A 107 2.23 6.49 -7.55
CA ASP A 107 2.11 6.00 -8.92
C ASP A 107 1.38 4.65 -8.94
N LEU A 108 0.11 4.66 -9.36
CA LEU A 108 -0.77 3.50 -9.50
C LEU A 108 -1.04 3.17 -10.98
N THR A 109 -0.16 3.64 -11.90
CA THR A 109 -0.34 3.41 -13.33
C THR A 109 -0.58 1.93 -13.63
N GLY A 110 -1.70 1.61 -14.26
CA GLY A 110 -2.06 0.24 -14.64
C GLY A 110 -2.34 -0.71 -13.48
N ALA A 111 -2.45 -0.21 -12.24
CA ALA A 111 -2.76 -1.05 -11.09
C ALA A 111 -4.17 -1.65 -11.16
N ASN A 112 -4.35 -2.83 -10.59
CA ASN A 112 -5.67 -3.44 -10.43
C ASN A 112 -6.26 -3.16 -9.05
N LEU A 113 -7.24 -2.28 -8.99
CA LEU A 113 -7.99 -1.86 -7.80
C LEU A 113 -9.44 -2.38 -7.83
N SER A 114 -9.73 -3.38 -8.67
CA SER A 114 -11.11 -3.87 -8.83
C SER A 114 -11.70 -4.34 -7.50
N GLY A 115 -12.88 -3.84 -7.15
CA GLY A 115 -13.57 -4.17 -5.91
C GLY A 115 -12.86 -3.73 -4.62
N ALA A 116 -11.81 -2.91 -4.70
CA ALA A 116 -11.12 -2.39 -3.52
C ALA A 116 -11.98 -1.35 -2.77
N ASP A 117 -11.85 -1.29 -1.45
CA ASP A 117 -12.47 -0.24 -0.64
C ASP A 117 -11.49 0.91 -0.40
N LEU A 118 -11.66 1.99 -1.16
CA LEU A 118 -10.91 3.25 -1.09
C LEU A 118 -11.69 4.35 -0.35
N SER A 119 -12.69 3.98 0.44
CA SER A 119 -13.51 4.98 1.12
C SER A 119 -12.66 5.86 2.05
N GLY A 120 -12.83 7.19 1.92
CA GLY A 120 -12.07 8.17 2.67
C GLY A 120 -10.57 8.23 2.35
N ALA A 121 -10.09 7.53 1.32
CA ALA A 121 -8.67 7.56 0.93
C ALA A 121 -8.24 8.94 0.44
N ASN A 122 -6.99 9.30 0.72
CA ASN A 122 -6.34 10.48 0.16
C ASN A 122 -5.57 10.08 -1.11
N LEU A 123 -6.08 10.49 -2.27
CA LEU A 123 -5.52 10.24 -3.61
C LEU A 123 -5.06 11.56 -4.28
N ILE A 124 -4.77 12.61 -3.49
CA ILE A 124 -4.30 13.89 -4.03
C ILE A 124 -3.06 13.65 -4.90
N GLU A 125 -3.10 14.15 -6.15
CA GLU A 125 -2.00 14.07 -7.11
C GLU A 125 -1.52 12.62 -7.40
N ALA A 126 -2.30 11.60 -7.11
CA ALA A 126 -1.98 10.21 -7.46
C ALA A 126 -2.16 9.98 -8.97
N ASP A 127 -1.27 9.19 -9.56
CA ASP A 127 -1.40 8.73 -10.95
C ASP A 127 -2.12 7.38 -11.00
N LEU A 128 -3.38 7.40 -11.42
CA LEU A 128 -4.25 6.22 -11.62
C LEU A 128 -4.44 5.93 -13.13
N SER A 129 -3.57 6.47 -14.00
CA SER A 129 -3.73 6.30 -15.43
C SER A 129 -3.72 4.82 -15.84
N GLY A 130 -4.73 4.41 -16.60
CA GLY A 130 -4.93 3.03 -17.02
C GLY A 130 -5.27 2.04 -15.90
N ALA A 131 -5.48 2.49 -14.66
CA ALA A 131 -5.83 1.61 -13.55
C ALA A 131 -7.23 0.99 -13.71
N ASN A 132 -7.41 -0.21 -13.20
CA ASN A 132 -8.72 -0.85 -13.13
C ASN A 132 -9.37 -0.61 -11.76
N LEU A 133 -10.35 0.29 -11.70
CA LEU A 133 -11.14 0.62 -10.51
C LEU A 133 -12.55 0.00 -10.55
N SER A 134 -12.80 -0.97 -11.45
CA SER A 134 -14.15 -1.53 -11.60
C SER A 134 -14.72 -2.05 -10.26
N GLY A 135 -15.89 -1.56 -9.88
CA GLY A 135 -16.56 -1.92 -8.63
C GLY A 135 -15.87 -1.42 -7.36
N ALA A 136 -14.84 -0.58 -7.45
CA ALA A 136 -14.20 0.02 -6.29
C ALA A 136 -15.12 1.02 -5.57
N ASN A 137 -14.94 1.18 -4.26
CA ASN A 137 -15.64 2.17 -3.45
C ASN A 137 -14.75 3.39 -3.22
N LEU A 138 -15.09 4.53 -3.83
CA LEU A 138 -14.41 5.83 -3.68
C LEU A 138 -15.19 6.82 -2.80
N SER A 139 -16.17 6.34 -2.02
CA SER A 139 -16.99 7.22 -1.19
C SER A 139 -16.14 8.05 -0.24
N GLY A 140 -16.22 9.38 -0.35
CA GLY A 140 -15.44 10.31 0.47
C GLY A 140 -13.94 10.35 0.18
N ALA A 141 -13.46 9.69 -0.87
CA ALA A 141 -12.06 9.79 -1.27
C ALA A 141 -11.74 11.18 -1.85
N ASN A 142 -10.54 11.68 -1.58
CA ASN A 142 -10.04 12.93 -2.15
C ASN A 142 -9.18 12.65 -3.39
N LEU A 143 -9.71 12.98 -4.56
CA LEU A 143 -9.08 12.79 -5.87
C LEU A 143 -8.54 14.11 -6.48
N SER A 144 -8.32 15.14 -5.67
CA SER A 144 -7.83 16.44 -6.17
C SER A 144 -6.50 16.29 -6.90
N GLY A 145 -6.46 16.67 -8.19
CA GLY A 145 -5.26 16.56 -9.01
C GLY A 145 -4.88 15.12 -9.42
N ALA A 146 -5.67 14.10 -9.09
CA ALA A 146 -5.39 12.74 -9.50
C ALA A 146 -5.60 12.56 -11.02
N ASP A 147 -4.72 11.80 -11.66
CA ASP A 147 -4.86 11.41 -13.07
C ASP A 147 -5.62 10.08 -13.18
N LEU A 148 -6.83 10.12 -13.74
CA LEU A 148 -7.69 8.97 -14.03
C LEU A 148 -7.77 8.67 -15.53
N SER A 149 -6.86 9.21 -16.36
CA SER A 149 -6.87 8.99 -17.78
C SER A 149 -6.83 7.49 -18.10
N LEU A 150 -7.69 7.04 -19.01
CA LEU A 150 -7.81 5.63 -19.42
C LEU A 150 -8.16 4.65 -18.28
N ALA A 151 -8.49 5.13 -17.07
CA ALA A 151 -8.90 4.27 -15.97
C ALA A 151 -10.28 3.62 -16.23
N ASN A 152 -10.44 2.36 -15.83
CA ASN A 152 -11.73 1.69 -15.87
C ASN A 152 -12.53 2.01 -14.60
N LEU A 153 -13.57 2.85 -14.74
CA LEU A 153 -14.45 3.30 -13.65
C LEU A 153 -15.82 2.58 -13.67
N THR A 154 -15.92 1.42 -14.27
CA THR A 154 -17.20 0.68 -14.38
C THR A 154 -17.69 0.30 -12.96
N ASN A 155 -18.95 0.66 -12.65
CA ASN A 155 -19.59 0.35 -11.37
C ASN A 155 -18.86 0.89 -10.12
N VAL A 156 -18.04 1.91 -10.24
CA VAL A 156 -17.42 2.60 -9.09
C VAL A 156 -18.51 3.25 -8.23
N ILE A 157 -18.37 3.11 -6.91
CA ILE A 157 -19.24 3.70 -5.90
C ILE A 157 -18.61 5.02 -5.41
N GLY A 158 -19.45 6.06 -5.20
CA GLY A 158 -19.00 7.33 -4.63
C GLY A 158 -18.23 8.24 -5.60
N TYR A 159 -18.14 7.88 -6.90
CA TYR A 159 -17.58 8.73 -7.94
C TYR A 159 -18.69 9.44 -8.71
N PRO A 160 -18.60 10.76 -8.98
CA PRO A 160 -19.65 11.47 -9.70
C PRO A 160 -19.80 10.87 -11.11
N LYS A 161 -20.97 10.31 -11.40
CA LYS A 161 -21.32 9.95 -12.78
C LYS A 161 -21.53 11.25 -13.56
N LYS A 162 -20.74 11.44 -14.63
CA LYS A 162 -21.01 12.49 -15.61
C LYS A 162 -22.26 12.17 -16.42
#